data_96fc742ad68ca369c7e0e7816c229260
#
_entry.id   96fc742ad68ca369c7e0e7816c229260
#
_cell.length_a   1.000
_cell.length_b   1.000
_cell.length_c   1.000
_cell.angle_alpha   90.00
_cell.angle_beta   90.00
_cell.angle_gamma   90.00
#
_symmetry.space_group_name_H-M   'P 1'
#
loop_
_entity.id
_entity.type
_entity.pdbx_description
1 polymer ?
#
loop_
_entity_poly.entity_id
_entity_poly.type
_entity_poly.pdbx_seq_one_letter_code
_entity_poly.pdbx_strand_id
1 'polypeptide(L)'
;MKNVFETDYDIERILLNINAETKISVTPGDTLIILDEIQECPKAIESLKYFCEDAPEYYVIAAGSLLGVSIHQNISFPVGKVDELNLYPLSFEEFLLAAGEETLASILEKKQFNYMVDFKDKYLHWLKNYFYVGGMPEVVSLFFETKDYIQVRKLQNTILDQYRRDFGKHSKEEFQTRIEQVWNSIPAQLSKENKKYFFGQIKKGSRMKDFELAIQWLCNAGLVHKVNRVSKPGVPLKAYEEIEAFKLFLLDVGLVSAMCNLNSQTIIDGDKAFVEFKGALTENYVLQEIKANSNNSVFYYSNDDSTFELDFLLDSENGPVPIEVKAQENLRAKSFKNYCEKFKPTVAIRTSTADYREESWMKNIPLYAIGKALS
;
A
#
# COMPACT_ATOMS: atom_id res chain seq x y z
N MET A 1 25.05 -15.62 13.31
CA MET A 1 24.21 -16.27 12.29
C MET A 1 24.68 -16.03 10.84
N LYS A 2 25.16 -14.82 10.40
CA LYS A 2 25.65 -14.63 9.02
C LYS A 2 26.70 -15.67 8.60
N ASN A 3 27.63 -16.03 9.47
CA ASN A 3 28.70 -17.01 9.21
C ASN A 3 28.20 -18.42 8.82
N VAL A 4 26.95 -18.76 9.13
CA VAL A 4 26.33 -20.05 8.79
C VAL A 4 26.28 -20.25 7.25
N PHE A 5 26.06 -19.17 6.51
CA PHE A 5 25.91 -19.16 5.06
C PHE A 5 27.22 -18.83 4.30
N GLU A 6 28.30 -18.47 5.00
CA GLU A 6 29.52 -17.91 4.39
C GLU A 6 30.38 -18.95 3.65
N THR A 7 30.33 -20.22 4.06
CA THR A 7 31.26 -21.27 3.59
C THR A 7 30.87 -21.84 2.23
N ASP A 8 29.65 -22.36 2.13
CA ASP A 8 29.05 -23.01 0.97
C ASP A 8 27.53 -23.04 1.10
N TYR A 9 26.85 -23.73 0.17
CA TYR A 9 25.39 -23.91 0.16
C TYR A 9 24.95 -25.33 0.54
N ASP A 10 25.81 -26.11 1.24
CA ASP A 10 25.46 -27.43 1.76
C ASP A 10 24.41 -27.30 2.87
N ILE A 11 23.21 -27.81 2.58
CA ILE A 11 22.05 -27.67 3.48
C ILE A 11 22.26 -28.43 4.79
N GLU A 12 22.87 -29.63 4.76
CA GLU A 12 23.13 -30.39 6.00
C GLU A 12 24.05 -29.60 6.93
N ARG A 13 25.10 -29.00 6.39
CA ARG A 13 26.02 -28.15 7.15
C ARG A 13 25.33 -26.88 7.68
N ILE A 14 24.50 -26.24 6.85
CA ILE A 14 23.73 -25.06 7.27
C ILE A 14 22.82 -25.42 8.45
N LEU A 15 22.07 -26.50 8.34
CA LEU A 15 21.17 -26.98 9.39
C LEU A 15 21.89 -27.35 10.69
N LEU A 16 23.06 -28.04 10.58
CA LEU A 16 23.90 -28.34 11.74
C LEU A 16 24.35 -27.06 12.46
N ASN A 17 24.75 -26.05 11.71
CA ASN A 17 25.16 -24.76 12.31
C ASN A 17 23.95 -24.03 12.95
N ILE A 18 22.79 -24.04 12.29
CA ILE A 18 21.55 -23.47 12.86
C ILE A 18 21.23 -24.19 14.17
N ASN A 19 21.26 -25.51 14.20
CA ASN A 19 21.00 -26.31 15.41
C ASN A 19 21.99 -25.98 16.54
N ALA A 20 23.29 -25.82 16.21
CA ALA A 20 24.31 -25.50 17.17
C ALA A 20 24.15 -24.08 17.78
N GLU A 21 23.82 -23.10 16.94
CA GLU A 21 23.62 -21.70 17.37
C GLU A 21 22.32 -21.49 18.16
N THR A 22 21.21 -22.12 17.70
CA THR A 22 19.89 -21.93 18.31
C THR A 22 19.62 -22.89 19.46
N LYS A 23 20.34 -24.03 19.52
CA LYS A 23 20.07 -25.18 20.40
C LYS A 23 18.70 -25.82 20.13
N ILE A 24 18.14 -25.62 18.95
CA ILE A 24 16.87 -26.17 18.49
C ILE A 24 17.20 -27.14 17.36
N SER A 25 16.69 -28.37 17.45
CA SER A 25 16.82 -29.37 16.37
C SER A 25 15.82 -29.04 15.26
N VAL A 26 16.33 -28.80 14.06
CA VAL A 26 15.48 -28.58 12.86
C VAL A 26 15.07 -29.95 12.32
N THR A 27 13.76 -30.24 12.33
CA THR A 27 13.18 -31.50 11.89
C THR A 27 12.42 -31.28 10.57
N PRO A 28 12.67 -32.11 9.52
CA PRO A 28 11.94 -32.02 8.26
C PRO A 28 10.43 -32.17 8.47
N GLY A 29 9.67 -31.32 7.79
CA GLY A 29 8.20 -31.34 7.82
C GLY A 29 7.53 -30.84 9.11
N ASP A 30 8.31 -30.53 10.16
CA ASP A 30 7.79 -30.14 11.48
C ASP A 30 8.33 -28.77 11.96
N THR A 31 9.52 -28.38 11.49
CA THR A 31 10.15 -27.12 11.89
C THR A 31 10.09 -26.08 10.78
N LEU A 32 9.65 -24.86 11.12
CA LEU A 32 9.70 -23.69 10.25
C LEU A 32 10.98 -22.90 10.54
N ILE A 33 11.80 -22.70 9.51
CA ILE A 33 13.00 -21.84 9.55
C ILE A 33 12.56 -20.44 9.12
N ILE A 34 12.80 -19.44 9.97
CA ILE A 34 12.53 -18.02 9.64
C ILE A 34 13.85 -17.28 9.55
N LEU A 35 14.17 -16.75 8.37
CA LEU A 35 15.34 -15.93 8.10
C LEU A 35 14.89 -14.47 8.03
N ASP A 36 15.03 -13.75 9.14
CA ASP A 36 14.65 -12.34 9.23
C ASP A 36 15.80 -11.43 8.79
N GLU A 37 15.44 -10.28 8.19
CA GLU A 37 16.37 -9.30 7.58
C GLU A 37 17.37 -9.97 6.62
N ILE A 38 16.87 -10.88 5.78
CA ILE A 38 17.72 -11.73 4.91
C ILE A 38 18.60 -10.92 3.94
N GLN A 39 18.20 -9.69 3.59
CA GLN A 39 18.99 -8.79 2.74
C GLN A 39 20.35 -8.42 3.35
N GLU A 40 20.51 -8.55 4.66
CA GLU A 40 21.79 -8.35 5.35
C GLU A 40 22.81 -9.49 5.10
N CYS A 41 22.36 -10.60 4.46
CA CYS A 41 23.18 -11.75 4.15
C CYS A 41 22.89 -12.25 2.73
N PRO A 42 23.58 -11.72 1.69
CA PRO A 42 23.38 -12.12 0.28
C PRO A 42 23.43 -13.62 0.05
N LYS A 43 24.36 -14.32 0.71
CA LYS A 43 24.48 -15.78 0.60
C LYS A 43 23.30 -16.54 1.20
N ALA A 44 22.62 -15.98 2.20
CA ALA A 44 21.39 -16.57 2.70
C ALA A 44 20.25 -16.47 1.66
N ILE A 45 20.17 -15.37 0.90
CA ILE A 45 19.22 -15.24 -0.22
C ILE A 45 19.52 -16.29 -1.30
N GLU A 46 20.79 -16.45 -1.69
CA GLU A 46 21.22 -17.44 -2.67
C GLU A 46 20.96 -18.88 -2.18
N SER A 47 21.05 -19.15 -0.88
CA SER A 47 20.81 -20.47 -0.29
C SER A 47 19.35 -20.94 -0.41
N LEU A 48 18.39 -20.03 -0.57
CA LEU A 48 16.98 -20.40 -0.76
C LEU A 48 16.76 -21.30 -1.98
N LYS A 49 17.57 -21.13 -3.02
CA LYS A 49 17.56 -22.03 -4.19
C LYS A 49 17.83 -23.48 -3.78
N TYR A 50 18.85 -23.69 -2.97
CA TYR A 50 19.29 -25.03 -2.56
C TYR A 50 18.31 -25.67 -1.55
N PHE A 51 17.68 -24.88 -0.68
CA PHE A 51 16.55 -25.35 0.11
C PHE A 51 15.41 -25.87 -0.77
N CYS A 52 15.06 -25.14 -1.83
CA CYS A 52 14.01 -25.56 -2.76
C CYS A 52 14.38 -26.81 -3.59
N GLU A 53 15.65 -26.93 -4.05
CA GLU A 53 16.08 -27.98 -4.97
C GLU A 53 16.55 -29.27 -4.24
N ASP A 54 17.31 -29.13 -3.15
CA ASP A 54 18.01 -30.23 -2.50
C ASP A 54 17.39 -30.65 -1.17
N ALA A 55 16.51 -29.83 -0.58
CA ALA A 55 15.91 -30.08 0.73
C ALA A 55 14.46 -29.53 0.84
N PRO A 56 13.56 -29.93 -0.09
CA PRO A 56 12.19 -29.40 -0.16
C PRO A 56 11.32 -29.81 1.03
N GLU A 57 11.76 -30.73 1.87
CA GLU A 57 11.09 -31.15 3.10
C GLU A 57 11.22 -30.16 4.25
N TYR A 58 12.09 -29.14 4.13
CA TYR A 58 12.23 -28.06 5.12
C TYR A 58 11.42 -26.83 4.74
N TYR A 59 10.63 -26.33 5.68
CA TYR A 59 9.87 -25.11 5.50
C TYR A 59 10.72 -23.89 5.82
N VAL A 60 10.88 -22.99 4.84
CA VAL A 60 11.69 -21.78 4.99
C VAL A 60 10.88 -20.56 4.62
N ILE A 61 10.84 -19.56 5.50
CA ILE A 61 10.32 -18.23 5.23
C ILE A 61 11.49 -17.25 5.38
N ALA A 62 11.65 -16.37 4.40
CA ALA A 62 12.61 -15.28 4.45
C ALA A 62 11.87 -13.94 4.46
N ALA A 63 12.23 -13.06 5.37
CA ALA A 63 11.66 -11.72 5.48
C ALA A 63 12.75 -10.65 5.35
N GLY A 64 12.38 -9.50 4.78
CA GLY A 64 13.28 -8.36 4.67
C GLY A 64 12.57 -7.09 4.28
N SER A 65 12.75 -6.03 5.07
CA SER A 65 12.07 -4.74 4.87
C SER A 65 12.52 -3.99 3.63
N LEU A 66 13.76 -4.21 3.16
CA LEU A 66 14.35 -3.60 1.97
C LEU A 66 14.74 -4.64 0.90
N LEU A 67 14.07 -5.79 0.91
CA LEU A 67 14.37 -6.88 0.01
C LEU A 67 14.26 -6.44 -1.46
N GLY A 68 13.22 -5.70 -1.83
CA GLY A 68 13.04 -5.15 -3.17
C GLY A 68 14.16 -4.20 -3.63
N VAL A 69 14.81 -3.49 -2.70
CA VAL A 69 15.98 -2.64 -3.01
C VAL A 69 17.25 -3.51 -3.18
N SER A 70 17.42 -4.50 -2.30
CA SER A 70 18.64 -5.35 -2.27
C SER A 70 18.71 -6.28 -3.47
N ILE A 71 17.60 -6.80 -3.96
CA ILE A 71 17.52 -7.64 -5.17
C ILE A 71 18.12 -6.92 -6.39
N HIS A 72 18.05 -5.59 -6.46
CA HIS A 72 18.64 -4.80 -7.56
C HIS A 72 20.13 -4.46 -7.38
N GLN A 73 20.77 -4.92 -6.29
CA GLN A 73 22.19 -4.64 -5.97
C GLN A 73 23.14 -5.83 -6.24
N ASN A 74 23.04 -6.49 -7.42
CA ASN A 74 23.92 -7.61 -7.83
C ASN A 74 23.85 -8.88 -6.95
N ILE A 75 22.74 -9.13 -6.28
CA ILE A 75 22.49 -10.39 -5.58
C ILE A 75 21.84 -11.36 -6.57
N SER A 76 22.32 -12.60 -6.63
CA SER A 76 21.70 -13.65 -7.44
C SER A 76 20.41 -14.11 -6.73
N PHE A 77 19.29 -13.51 -7.11
CA PHE A 77 17.97 -13.89 -6.56
C PHE A 77 17.51 -15.22 -7.18
N PRO A 78 16.98 -16.18 -6.40
CA PRO A 78 16.60 -17.50 -6.88
C PRO A 78 15.24 -17.50 -7.62
N VAL A 79 15.23 -16.90 -8.82
CA VAL A 79 14.03 -16.77 -9.65
C VAL A 79 13.40 -18.13 -9.93
N GLY A 80 12.08 -18.24 -9.70
CA GLY A 80 11.31 -19.47 -9.92
C GLY A 80 11.54 -20.57 -8.88
N LYS A 81 12.23 -20.25 -7.75
CA LYS A 81 12.49 -21.18 -6.64
C LYS A 81 11.94 -20.68 -5.31
N VAL A 82 11.38 -19.48 -5.31
CA VAL A 82 10.73 -18.84 -4.15
C VAL A 82 9.42 -18.23 -4.60
N ASP A 83 8.42 -18.30 -3.74
CA ASP A 83 7.17 -17.57 -3.89
C ASP A 83 7.27 -16.26 -3.10
N GLU A 84 6.91 -15.16 -3.74
CA GLU A 84 6.97 -13.83 -3.13
C GLU A 84 5.61 -13.45 -2.55
N LEU A 85 5.60 -13.05 -1.27
CA LEU A 85 4.44 -12.52 -0.59
C LEU A 85 4.70 -11.08 -0.14
N ASN A 86 3.88 -10.16 -0.61
CA ASN A 86 3.93 -8.77 -0.16
C ASN A 86 3.08 -8.60 1.10
N LEU A 87 3.71 -8.13 2.18
CA LEU A 87 3.02 -7.79 3.41
C LEU A 87 2.69 -6.30 3.41
N TYR A 88 1.40 -6.01 3.27
CA TYR A 88 0.88 -4.63 3.32
C TYR A 88 0.53 -4.22 4.77
N PRO A 89 0.36 -2.91 5.05
CA PRO A 89 -0.29 -2.48 6.29
C PRO A 89 -1.64 -3.17 6.47
N LEU A 90 -2.07 -3.38 7.71
CA LEU A 90 -3.37 -3.99 8.02
C LEU A 90 -4.48 -3.27 7.25
N SER A 91 -5.35 -4.03 6.60
CA SER A 91 -6.56 -3.53 5.96
C SER A 91 -7.56 -3.02 7.00
N PHE A 92 -8.59 -2.32 6.54
CA PHE A 92 -9.64 -1.83 7.44
C PHE A 92 -10.39 -2.98 8.16
N GLU A 93 -10.57 -4.13 7.48
CA GLU A 93 -11.14 -5.33 8.10
C GLU A 93 -10.26 -5.87 9.23
N GLU A 94 -8.95 -6.02 8.99
CA GLU A 94 -7.99 -6.46 10.01
C GLU A 94 -7.92 -5.47 11.18
N PHE A 95 -8.06 -4.19 10.93
CA PHE A 95 -8.18 -3.17 11.97
C PHE A 95 -9.45 -3.36 12.81
N LEU A 96 -10.60 -3.70 12.20
CA LEU A 96 -11.83 -4.03 12.92
C LEU A 96 -11.67 -5.29 13.78
N LEU A 97 -10.97 -6.31 13.29
CA LEU A 97 -10.64 -7.51 14.07
C LEU A 97 -9.78 -7.13 15.29
N ALA A 98 -8.76 -6.30 15.10
CA ALA A 98 -7.94 -5.78 16.20
C ALA A 98 -8.75 -4.93 17.21
N ALA A 99 -9.85 -4.30 16.75
CA ALA A 99 -10.78 -3.57 17.60
C ALA A 99 -11.73 -4.47 18.41
N GLY A 100 -11.77 -5.78 18.13
CA GLY A 100 -12.75 -6.72 18.68
C GLY A 100 -14.15 -6.62 18.04
N GLU A 101 -14.24 -5.98 16.87
CA GLU A 101 -15.51 -5.81 16.10
C GLU A 101 -15.71 -6.96 15.10
N GLU A 102 -15.64 -8.20 15.57
CA GLU A 102 -15.73 -9.42 14.75
C GLU A 102 -16.99 -9.47 13.90
N THR A 103 -18.13 -8.96 14.43
CA THR A 103 -19.39 -8.91 13.68
C THR A 103 -19.29 -8.00 12.47
N LEU A 104 -18.71 -6.81 12.64
CA LEU A 104 -18.51 -5.86 11.54
C LEU A 104 -17.55 -6.43 10.49
N ALA A 105 -16.44 -7.03 10.92
CA ALA A 105 -15.47 -7.68 10.03
C ALA A 105 -16.15 -8.83 9.25
N SER A 106 -16.94 -9.69 9.90
CA SER A 106 -17.66 -10.78 9.23
C SER A 106 -18.68 -10.29 8.19
N ILE A 107 -19.39 -9.18 8.45
CA ILE A 107 -20.29 -8.57 7.46
C ILE A 107 -19.53 -8.06 6.24
N LEU A 108 -18.33 -7.47 6.44
CA LEU A 108 -17.44 -7.05 5.36
C LEU A 108 -16.94 -8.24 4.55
N GLU A 109 -16.38 -9.25 5.21
CA GLU A 109 -15.85 -10.46 4.58
C GLU A 109 -16.90 -11.17 3.71
N LYS A 110 -18.15 -11.26 4.21
CA LYS A 110 -19.28 -11.88 3.49
C LYS A 110 -19.89 -10.97 2.44
N LYS A 111 -19.36 -9.76 2.23
CA LYS A 111 -19.84 -8.76 1.26
C LYS A 111 -21.35 -8.44 1.42
N GLN A 112 -21.83 -8.46 2.66
CA GLN A 112 -23.26 -8.22 2.99
C GLN A 112 -23.58 -6.72 3.03
N PHE A 113 -23.31 -6.01 1.93
CA PHE A 113 -23.38 -4.54 1.84
C PHE A 113 -24.73 -3.96 2.28
N ASN A 114 -25.83 -4.67 2.02
CA ASN A 114 -27.17 -4.21 2.40
C ASN A 114 -27.40 -4.16 3.91
N TYR A 115 -26.71 -4.99 4.70
CA TYR A 115 -26.83 -5.00 6.16
C TYR A 115 -25.95 -3.96 6.83
N MET A 116 -24.98 -3.39 6.11
CA MET A 116 -24.05 -2.41 6.67
C MET A 116 -24.73 -1.11 7.06
N VAL A 117 -25.91 -0.79 6.49
CA VAL A 117 -26.67 0.41 6.81
C VAL A 117 -27.02 0.48 8.29
N ASP A 118 -27.34 -0.64 8.92
CA ASP A 118 -27.70 -0.73 10.34
C ASP A 118 -26.51 -0.42 11.28
N PHE A 119 -25.28 -0.52 10.76
CA PHE A 119 -24.03 -0.33 11.49
C PHE A 119 -23.21 0.85 10.96
N LYS A 120 -23.78 1.68 10.08
CA LYS A 120 -23.07 2.77 9.38
C LYS A 120 -22.27 3.65 10.32
N ASP A 121 -22.87 4.12 11.42
CA ASP A 121 -22.19 5.02 12.36
C ASP A 121 -20.98 4.36 13.03
N LYS A 122 -21.07 3.06 13.32
CA LYS A 122 -19.93 2.29 13.86
C LYS A 122 -18.80 2.16 12.83
N TYR A 123 -19.14 1.79 11.58
CA TYR A 123 -18.15 1.72 10.50
C TYR A 123 -17.46 3.07 10.27
N LEU A 124 -18.23 4.16 10.22
CA LEU A 124 -17.69 5.51 10.04
C LEU A 124 -16.84 5.96 11.23
N HIS A 125 -17.20 5.59 12.45
CA HIS A 125 -16.39 5.83 13.64
C HIS A 125 -15.02 5.14 13.50
N TRP A 126 -15.00 3.84 13.18
CA TRP A 126 -13.76 3.10 13.04
C TRP A 126 -12.94 3.54 11.81
N LEU A 127 -13.59 3.90 10.71
CA LEU A 127 -12.90 4.43 9.52
C LEU A 127 -12.17 5.76 9.83
N LYS A 128 -12.77 6.64 10.61
CA LYS A 128 -12.10 7.87 11.07
C LYS A 128 -10.89 7.55 11.94
N ASN A 129 -11.02 6.58 12.84
CA ASN A 129 -9.87 6.10 13.64
C ASN A 129 -8.78 5.54 12.74
N TYR A 130 -9.14 4.72 11.75
CA TYR A 130 -8.19 4.16 10.81
C TYR A 130 -7.47 5.24 9.98
N PHE A 131 -8.13 6.31 9.58
CA PHE A 131 -7.48 7.44 8.90
C PHE A 131 -6.42 8.14 9.76
N TYR A 132 -6.56 8.09 11.08
CA TYR A 132 -5.56 8.65 12.00
C TYR A 132 -4.47 7.64 12.36
N VAL A 133 -4.86 6.43 12.73
CA VAL A 133 -3.98 5.36 13.22
C VAL A 133 -3.21 4.70 12.07
N GLY A 134 -3.91 4.44 10.94
CA GLY A 134 -3.39 3.64 9.84
C GLY A 134 -3.43 2.15 10.10
N GLY A 135 -2.77 1.40 9.23
CA GLY A 135 -2.65 -0.05 9.29
C GLY A 135 -1.27 -0.55 9.72
N MET A 136 -0.35 0.31 10.15
CA MET A 136 0.96 -0.15 10.64
C MET A 136 0.79 -0.99 11.92
N PRO A 137 1.20 -2.30 11.95
CA PRO A 137 0.83 -3.22 13.02
C PRO A 137 1.21 -2.73 14.42
N GLU A 138 2.41 -2.19 14.61
CA GLU A 138 2.87 -1.66 15.90
C GLU A 138 2.01 -0.46 16.36
N VAL A 139 1.61 0.40 15.41
CA VAL A 139 0.76 1.57 15.71
C VAL A 139 -0.66 1.13 16.09
N VAL A 140 -1.19 0.12 15.39
CA VAL A 140 -2.51 -0.45 15.68
C VAL A 140 -2.53 -1.10 17.06
N SER A 141 -1.51 -1.92 17.39
CA SER A 141 -1.36 -2.54 18.72
C SER A 141 -1.33 -1.47 19.82
N LEU A 142 -0.46 -0.47 19.69
CA LEU A 142 -0.35 0.64 20.66
C LEU A 142 -1.69 1.37 20.84
N PHE A 143 -2.41 1.64 19.73
CA PHE A 143 -3.70 2.31 19.81
C PHE A 143 -4.74 1.49 20.59
N PHE A 144 -4.85 0.19 20.34
CA PHE A 144 -5.83 -0.64 21.03
C PHE A 144 -5.46 -0.90 22.49
N GLU A 145 -4.18 -0.92 22.83
CA GLU A 145 -3.70 -1.03 24.22
C GLU A 145 -3.93 0.25 25.04
N THR A 146 -3.68 1.42 24.44
CA THR A 146 -3.63 2.69 25.20
C THR A 146 -4.82 3.60 24.94
N LYS A 147 -5.44 3.53 23.76
CA LYS A 147 -6.44 4.50 23.26
C LYS A 147 -5.93 5.95 23.24
N ASP A 148 -4.61 6.14 23.21
CA ASP A 148 -3.94 7.45 23.30
C ASP A 148 -3.43 7.89 21.93
N TYR A 149 -4.13 8.84 21.29
CA TYR A 149 -3.75 9.41 20.00
C TYR A 149 -2.41 10.16 20.01
N ILE A 150 -1.98 10.66 21.17
CA ILE A 150 -0.68 11.37 21.28
C ILE A 150 0.46 10.36 21.18
N GLN A 151 0.35 9.22 21.87
CA GLN A 151 1.32 8.14 21.77
C GLN A 151 1.36 7.55 20.37
N VAL A 152 0.19 7.33 19.73
CA VAL A 152 0.07 6.91 18.32
C VAL A 152 0.86 7.85 17.41
N ARG A 153 0.66 9.16 17.52
CA ARG A 153 1.36 10.14 16.69
C ARG A 153 2.86 10.14 16.92
N LYS A 154 3.29 9.98 18.17
CA LYS A 154 4.70 9.87 18.49
C LYS A 154 5.34 8.65 17.84
N LEU A 155 4.67 7.50 17.88
CA LEU A 155 5.16 6.27 17.24
C LEU A 155 5.20 6.40 15.72
N GLN A 156 4.16 6.94 15.08
CA GLN A 156 4.14 7.21 13.64
C GLN A 156 5.32 8.11 13.21
N ASN A 157 5.60 9.16 13.96
CA ASN A 157 6.75 10.02 13.69
C ASN A 157 8.08 9.27 13.84
N THR A 158 8.18 8.38 14.85
CA THR A 158 9.35 7.51 15.00
C THR A 158 9.56 6.61 13.79
N ILE A 159 8.50 5.99 13.26
CA ILE A 159 8.54 5.16 12.05
C ILE A 159 8.98 5.99 10.83
N LEU A 160 8.41 7.19 10.65
CA LEU A 160 8.80 8.10 9.56
C LEU A 160 10.28 8.50 9.65
N ASP A 161 10.80 8.73 10.86
CA ASP A 161 12.20 9.05 11.08
C ASP A 161 13.12 7.84 10.86
N GLN A 162 12.67 6.62 11.16
CA GLN A 162 13.39 5.38 10.84
C GLN A 162 13.53 5.21 9.32
N TYR A 163 12.44 5.39 8.55
CA TYR A 163 12.51 5.35 7.08
C TYR A 163 13.49 6.38 6.52
N ARG A 164 13.51 7.62 7.04
CA ARG A 164 14.47 8.64 6.61
C ARG A 164 15.92 8.23 6.88
N ARG A 165 16.20 7.57 7.99
CA ARG A 165 17.55 7.05 8.31
C ARG A 165 17.97 5.95 7.33
N ASP A 166 17.03 5.12 6.91
CA ASP A 166 17.30 4.05 5.96
C ASP A 166 17.63 4.57 4.55
N PHE A 167 17.13 5.75 4.16
CA PHE A 167 17.52 6.40 2.91
C PHE A 167 19.05 6.61 2.79
N GLY A 168 19.73 6.82 3.91
CA GLY A 168 21.18 7.06 3.96
C GLY A 168 22.04 5.81 3.97
N LYS A 169 21.51 4.64 4.35
CA LYS A 169 22.32 3.43 4.54
C LYS A 169 22.93 2.87 3.25
N HIS A 170 22.28 3.08 2.13
CA HIS A 170 22.61 2.40 0.87
C HIS A 170 22.87 3.36 -0.30
N SER A 171 23.07 4.67 -0.06
CA SER A 171 23.15 5.67 -1.12
C SER A 171 24.21 6.73 -0.89
N LYS A 172 24.72 7.32 -2.01
CA LYS A 172 25.55 8.53 -1.96
C LYS A 172 24.68 9.70 -1.46
N GLU A 173 25.28 10.67 -0.77
CA GLU A 173 24.60 11.82 -0.16
C GLU A 173 23.68 12.58 -1.14
N GLU A 174 24.10 12.77 -2.39
CA GLU A 174 23.27 13.43 -3.41
C GLU A 174 22.01 12.64 -3.74
N PHE A 175 22.09 11.31 -3.80
CA PHE A 175 20.95 10.44 -4.08
C PHE A 175 19.99 10.38 -2.90
N GLN A 176 20.51 10.28 -1.67
CA GLN A 176 19.72 10.40 -0.45
C GLN A 176 18.89 11.70 -0.43
N THR A 177 19.53 12.84 -0.73
CA THR A 177 18.85 14.13 -0.81
C THR A 177 17.67 14.10 -1.80
N ARG A 178 17.81 13.43 -2.94
CA ARG A 178 16.73 13.30 -3.93
C ARG A 178 15.58 12.43 -3.40
N ILE A 179 15.88 11.32 -2.72
CA ILE A 179 14.87 10.47 -2.07
C ILE A 179 14.08 11.29 -1.04
N GLU A 180 14.76 12.02 -0.15
CA GLU A 180 14.13 12.88 0.86
C GLU A 180 13.25 13.98 0.24
N GLN A 181 13.69 14.60 -0.85
CA GLN A 181 12.93 15.62 -1.57
C GLN A 181 11.63 15.04 -2.15
N VAL A 182 11.69 13.87 -2.79
CA VAL A 182 10.49 13.18 -3.29
C VAL A 182 9.56 12.83 -2.12
N TRP A 183 10.09 12.17 -1.08
CA TRP A 183 9.35 11.76 0.11
C TRP A 183 8.60 12.93 0.76
N ASN A 184 9.29 14.01 1.04
CA ASN A 184 8.72 15.19 1.68
C ASN A 184 7.70 15.94 0.80
N SER A 185 7.74 15.75 -0.52
CA SER A 185 6.79 16.37 -1.43
C SER A 185 5.43 15.67 -1.51
N ILE A 186 5.34 14.40 -1.12
CA ILE A 186 4.13 13.56 -1.30
C ILE A 186 2.86 14.20 -0.70
N PRO A 187 2.84 14.67 0.57
CA PRO A 187 1.65 15.28 1.14
C PRO A 187 1.14 16.48 0.34
N ALA A 188 2.07 17.35 -0.08
CA ALA A 188 1.72 18.53 -0.85
C ALA A 188 1.29 18.22 -2.30
N GLN A 189 1.75 17.11 -2.88
CA GLN A 189 1.28 16.63 -4.19
C GLN A 189 -0.15 16.07 -4.07
N LEU A 190 -0.43 15.28 -3.02
CA LEU A 190 -1.74 14.69 -2.78
C LEU A 190 -2.83 15.73 -2.45
N SER A 191 -2.47 16.87 -1.86
CA SER A 191 -3.42 17.93 -1.50
C SER A 191 -3.98 18.73 -2.68
N LYS A 192 -3.43 18.56 -3.89
CA LYS A 192 -3.90 19.30 -5.07
C LYS A 192 -5.15 18.68 -5.67
N GLU A 193 -5.97 19.49 -6.35
CA GLU A 193 -7.09 18.98 -7.15
C GLU A 193 -6.63 18.03 -8.24
N ASN A 194 -5.60 18.42 -9.01
CA ASN A 194 -4.91 17.55 -9.95
C ASN A 194 -3.70 16.93 -9.25
N LYS A 195 -3.79 15.66 -8.89
CA LYS A 195 -2.77 14.91 -8.15
C LYS A 195 -1.67 14.34 -9.03
N LYS A 196 -1.64 14.63 -10.33
CA LYS A 196 -0.51 14.31 -11.20
C LYS A 196 0.77 14.90 -10.58
N TYR A 197 1.80 14.05 -10.45
CA TYR A 197 3.04 14.44 -9.82
C TYR A 197 3.75 15.55 -10.61
N PHE A 198 4.08 16.63 -9.93
CA PHE A 198 4.68 17.83 -10.55
C PHE A 198 6.06 18.12 -9.95
N PHE A 199 7.10 17.83 -10.71
CA PHE A 199 8.50 18.00 -10.29
C PHE A 199 8.88 19.42 -9.91
N GLY A 200 8.28 20.41 -10.56
CA GLY A 200 8.49 21.84 -10.25
C GLY A 200 8.09 22.24 -8.82
N GLN A 201 7.33 21.41 -8.11
CA GLN A 201 7.01 21.63 -6.70
C GLN A 201 8.19 21.29 -5.78
N ILE A 202 9.04 20.35 -6.17
CA ILE A 202 10.27 20.04 -5.42
C ILE A 202 11.25 21.20 -5.60
N LYS A 203 11.53 21.56 -6.87
CA LYS A 203 12.42 22.65 -7.23
C LYS A 203 12.04 23.19 -8.61
N LYS A 204 11.97 24.50 -8.76
CA LYS A 204 11.67 25.15 -10.05
C LYS A 204 12.63 24.66 -11.14
N GLY A 205 12.05 24.16 -12.25
CA GLY A 205 12.80 23.65 -13.40
C GLY A 205 13.22 22.18 -13.31
N SER A 206 12.88 21.47 -12.23
CA SER A 206 13.14 20.03 -12.11
C SER A 206 12.30 19.21 -13.10
N ARG A 207 12.88 18.09 -13.55
CA ARG A 207 12.27 17.17 -14.50
C ARG A 207 12.30 15.73 -13.94
N MET A 208 11.53 14.84 -14.56
CA MET A 208 11.46 13.42 -14.19
C MET A 208 12.85 12.77 -14.06
N LYS A 209 13.73 12.96 -15.05
CA LYS A 209 15.09 12.40 -15.06
C LYS A 209 15.93 12.72 -13.82
N ASP A 210 15.61 13.81 -13.11
CA ASP A 210 16.36 14.23 -11.92
C ASP A 210 15.97 13.39 -10.68
N PHE A 211 14.78 12.76 -10.69
CA PHE A 211 14.18 12.07 -9.54
C PHE A 211 13.70 10.65 -9.82
N GLU A 212 13.78 10.17 -11.06
CA GLU A 212 13.27 8.86 -11.48
C GLU A 212 13.82 7.72 -10.62
N LEU A 213 15.15 7.68 -10.42
CA LEU A 213 15.78 6.65 -9.58
C LEU A 213 15.36 6.76 -8.11
N ALA A 214 15.14 7.98 -7.59
CA ALA A 214 14.67 8.18 -6.23
C ALA A 214 13.23 7.69 -6.03
N ILE A 215 12.37 7.94 -7.02
CA ILE A 215 11.00 7.41 -7.03
C ILE A 215 11.01 5.88 -7.12
N GLN A 216 11.82 5.32 -8.02
CA GLN A 216 11.94 3.87 -8.17
C GLN A 216 12.44 3.23 -6.86
N TRP A 217 13.42 3.84 -6.20
CA TRP A 217 13.92 3.36 -4.92
C TRP A 217 12.80 3.31 -3.86
N LEU A 218 12.02 4.39 -3.72
CA LEU A 218 10.90 4.44 -2.77
C LEU A 218 9.82 3.39 -3.08
N CYS A 219 9.55 3.14 -4.37
CA CYS A 219 8.62 2.11 -4.80
C CYS A 219 9.16 0.70 -4.49
N ASN A 220 10.44 0.44 -4.78
CA ASN A 220 11.09 -0.84 -4.51
C ASN A 220 11.23 -1.13 -3.00
N ALA A 221 11.36 -0.07 -2.19
CA ALA A 221 11.33 -0.18 -0.74
C ALA A 221 9.91 -0.41 -0.16
N GLY A 222 8.87 -0.43 -1.01
CA GLY A 222 7.48 -0.60 -0.59
C GLY A 222 6.88 0.60 0.17
N LEU A 223 7.59 1.74 0.20
CA LEU A 223 7.19 2.93 0.96
C LEU A 223 6.19 3.80 0.21
N VAL A 224 6.18 3.69 -1.12
CA VAL A 224 5.37 4.52 -2.03
C VAL A 224 4.78 3.66 -3.14
N HIS A 225 3.53 3.93 -3.46
CA HIS A 225 2.85 3.36 -4.62
C HIS A 225 2.78 4.39 -5.75
N LYS A 226 3.32 4.03 -6.91
CA LYS A 226 3.22 4.81 -8.14
C LYS A 226 2.02 4.31 -8.95
N VAL A 227 1.09 5.21 -9.27
CA VAL A 227 -0.09 4.93 -10.10
C VAL A 227 0.05 5.73 -11.38
N ASN A 228 0.25 5.05 -12.50
CA ASN A 228 0.45 5.69 -13.80
C ASN A 228 -0.88 6.03 -14.47
N ARG A 229 -0.86 7.11 -15.28
CA ARG A 229 -1.96 7.44 -16.18
C ARG A 229 -2.02 6.44 -17.33
N VAL A 230 -3.23 6.19 -17.83
CA VAL A 230 -3.43 5.59 -19.15
C VAL A 230 -4.00 6.62 -20.11
N SER A 231 -3.52 6.64 -21.37
CA SER A 231 -4.00 7.56 -22.42
C SER A 231 -5.43 7.24 -22.87
N LYS A 232 -5.85 5.98 -22.74
CA LYS A 232 -7.23 5.54 -22.94
C LYS A 232 -7.52 4.27 -22.12
N PRO A 233 -8.78 4.04 -21.70
CA PRO A 233 -9.18 2.83 -20.96
C PRO A 233 -9.39 1.63 -21.92
N GLY A 234 -8.33 1.25 -22.64
CA GLY A 234 -8.32 0.09 -23.55
C GLY A 234 -7.77 -1.16 -22.87
N VAL A 235 -8.03 -2.34 -23.45
CA VAL A 235 -7.53 -3.63 -22.94
C VAL A 235 -6.36 -4.10 -23.81
N PRO A 236 -5.23 -4.49 -23.21
CA PRO A 236 -4.86 -4.37 -21.78
C PRO A 236 -4.49 -2.92 -21.43
N LEU A 237 -4.80 -2.48 -20.19
CA LEU A 237 -4.50 -1.12 -19.74
C LEU A 237 -3.02 -0.78 -19.84
N LYS A 238 -2.15 -1.74 -19.54
CA LYS A 238 -0.69 -1.59 -19.59
C LYS A 238 -0.17 -1.11 -20.96
N ALA A 239 -0.85 -1.45 -22.06
CA ALA A 239 -0.46 -1.00 -23.40
C ALA A 239 -0.68 0.51 -23.64
N TYR A 240 -1.45 1.15 -22.78
CA TYR A 240 -1.79 2.59 -22.87
C TYR A 240 -1.20 3.40 -21.73
N GLU A 241 -0.27 2.81 -20.97
CA GLU A 241 0.39 3.46 -19.84
C GLU A 241 1.29 4.61 -20.28
N GLU A 242 1.20 5.72 -19.57
CA GLU A 242 2.07 6.88 -19.72
C GLU A 242 3.04 6.97 -18.54
N ILE A 243 4.31 6.66 -18.79
CA ILE A 243 5.34 6.56 -17.75
C ILE A 243 5.61 7.90 -17.05
N GLU A 244 5.47 9.03 -17.79
CA GLU A 244 5.76 10.39 -17.29
C GLU A 244 4.56 11.03 -16.58
N ALA A 245 3.38 10.41 -16.64
CA ALA A 245 2.18 10.91 -16.00
C ALA A 245 1.74 9.94 -14.90
N PHE A 246 1.95 10.30 -13.64
CA PHE A 246 1.66 9.43 -12.50
C PHE A 246 1.26 10.22 -11.25
N LYS A 247 0.68 9.51 -10.30
CA LYS A 247 0.44 9.95 -8.92
C LYS A 247 1.32 9.12 -7.99
N LEU A 248 1.73 9.71 -6.85
CA LEU A 248 2.43 8.98 -5.78
C LEU A 248 1.56 8.96 -4.53
N PHE A 249 1.40 7.78 -3.95
CA PHE A 249 0.68 7.54 -2.71
C PHE A 249 1.61 6.88 -1.69
N LEU A 250 1.41 7.19 -0.43
CA LEU A 250 2.15 6.53 0.65
C LEU A 250 1.57 5.14 0.93
N LEU A 251 2.40 4.25 1.49
CA LEU A 251 1.97 2.89 1.83
C LEU A 251 0.84 2.85 2.86
N ASP A 252 0.72 3.87 3.72
CA ASP A 252 -0.20 3.89 4.85
C ASP A 252 -0.86 5.25 5.07
N VAL A 253 -2.18 5.28 5.25
CA VAL A 253 -2.98 6.50 5.44
C VAL A 253 -2.68 7.20 6.77
N GLY A 254 -2.39 6.46 7.83
CA GLY A 254 -2.01 7.02 9.13
C GLY A 254 -0.68 7.74 9.07
N LEU A 255 0.29 7.22 8.30
CA LEU A 255 1.57 7.89 8.07
C LEU A 255 1.40 9.15 7.22
N VAL A 256 0.48 9.17 6.22
CA VAL A 256 0.13 10.41 5.50
C VAL A 256 -0.40 11.45 6.48
N SER A 257 -1.32 11.06 7.36
CA SER A 257 -1.89 11.95 8.38
C SER A 257 -0.81 12.50 9.34
N ALA A 258 0.20 11.68 9.67
CA ALA A 258 1.34 12.08 10.49
C ALA A 258 2.26 13.07 9.76
N MET A 259 2.61 12.82 8.50
CA MET A 259 3.42 13.73 7.69
C MET A 259 2.77 15.11 7.52
N CYS A 260 1.44 15.17 7.55
CA CYS A 260 0.67 16.41 7.49
C CYS A 260 0.43 17.07 8.86
N ASN A 261 0.94 16.49 9.94
CA ASN A 261 0.69 16.96 11.32
C ASN A 261 -0.80 17.12 11.66
N LEU A 262 -1.67 16.28 11.06
CA LEU A 262 -3.10 16.31 11.36
C LEU A 262 -3.32 15.87 12.81
N ASN A 263 -4.11 16.64 13.55
CA ASN A 263 -4.48 16.27 14.91
C ASN A 263 -5.69 15.30 14.90
N SER A 264 -5.88 14.54 15.99
CA SER A 264 -6.97 13.58 16.11
C SER A 264 -8.34 14.23 16.04
N GLN A 265 -8.53 15.40 16.66
CA GLN A 265 -9.81 16.10 16.66
C GLN A 265 -10.24 16.49 15.23
N THR A 266 -9.31 16.99 14.42
CA THR A 266 -9.59 17.35 13.02
C THR A 266 -10.16 16.17 12.23
N ILE A 267 -9.63 14.96 12.42
CA ILE A 267 -10.06 13.77 11.69
C ILE A 267 -11.35 13.18 12.28
N ILE A 268 -11.43 13.06 13.62
CA ILE A 268 -12.53 12.39 14.30
C ILE A 268 -13.79 13.26 14.32
N ASP A 269 -13.65 14.55 14.62
CA ASP A 269 -14.78 15.48 14.74
C ASP A 269 -15.19 16.06 13.37
N GLY A 270 -14.29 16.01 12.37
CA GLY A 270 -14.61 16.43 11.00
C GLY A 270 -14.71 17.94 10.82
N ASP A 271 -13.67 18.68 11.23
CA ASP A 271 -13.59 20.14 11.06
C ASP A 271 -13.77 20.54 9.56
N LYS A 272 -14.44 21.67 9.33
CA LYS A 272 -14.66 22.23 7.98
C LYS A 272 -13.35 22.52 7.25
N ALA A 273 -12.29 22.90 7.95
CA ALA A 273 -10.96 23.12 7.40
C ALA A 273 -10.29 21.84 6.86
N PHE A 274 -10.76 20.67 7.30
CA PHE A 274 -10.27 19.35 6.86
C PHE A 274 -10.82 18.90 5.50
N VAL A 275 -11.85 19.56 4.98
CA VAL A 275 -12.59 19.12 3.78
C VAL A 275 -11.69 18.99 2.56
N GLU A 276 -10.74 19.91 2.35
CA GLU A 276 -9.84 19.88 1.19
C GLU A 276 -8.86 18.71 1.24
N PHE A 277 -8.24 18.47 2.40
CA PHE A 277 -7.26 17.39 2.55
C PHE A 277 -7.92 16.01 2.73
N LYS A 278 -9.19 15.98 3.11
CA LYS A 278 -9.96 14.72 3.27
C LYS A 278 -9.98 13.89 1.99
N GLY A 279 -10.06 14.52 0.82
CA GLY A 279 -9.97 13.84 -0.47
C GLY A 279 -8.64 13.09 -0.66
N ALA A 280 -7.53 13.72 -0.28
CA ALA A 280 -6.19 13.12 -0.37
C ALA A 280 -6.05 11.87 0.49
N LEU A 281 -6.48 11.95 1.76
CA LEU A 281 -6.49 10.79 2.66
C LEU A 281 -7.41 9.68 2.16
N THR A 282 -8.59 10.03 1.64
CA THR A 282 -9.56 9.05 1.15
C THR A 282 -9.03 8.29 -0.06
N GLU A 283 -8.39 8.97 -1.02
CA GLU A 283 -7.78 8.27 -2.16
C GLU A 283 -6.58 7.41 -1.74
N ASN A 284 -5.74 7.90 -0.81
CA ASN A 284 -4.63 7.08 -0.29
C ASN A 284 -5.15 5.81 0.41
N TYR A 285 -6.19 5.95 1.22
CA TYR A 285 -6.88 4.83 1.86
C TYR A 285 -7.45 3.84 0.83
N VAL A 286 -8.16 4.33 -0.20
CA VAL A 286 -8.74 3.46 -1.23
C VAL A 286 -7.64 2.69 -1.96
N LEU A 287 -6.52 3.33 -2.30
CA LEU A 287 -5.39 2.62 -2.92
C LEU A 287 -4.78 1.59 -1.97
N GLN A 288 -4.61 1.91 -0.70
CA GLN A 288 -4.12 0.98 0.33
C GLN A 288 -5.01 -0.25 0.42
N GLU A 289 -6.34 -0.07 0.46
CA GLU A 289 -7.30 -1.17 0.46
C GLU A 289 -7.27 -2.00 -0.82
N ILE A 290 -7.12 -1.37 -2.00
CA ILE A 290 -6.94 -2.08 -3.27
C ILE A 290 -5.69 -2.97 -3.21
N LYS A 291 -4.56 -2.43 -2.75
CA LYS A 291 -3.28 -3.16 -2.67
C LYS A 291 -3.31 -4.31 -1.69
N ALA A 292 -3.98 -4.15 -0.55
CA ALA A 292 -4.10 -5.20 0.46
C ALA A 292 -5.05 -6.34 0.05
N ASN A 293 -6.07 -6.05 -0.79
CA ASN A 293 -7.13 -7.01 -1.10
C ASN A 293 -7.15 -7.48 -2.57
N SER A 294 -6.28 -6.97 -3.45
CA SER A 294 -6.31 -7.30 -4.88
C SER A 294 -4.91 -7.28 -5.49
N ASN A 295 -4.64 -8.23 -6.38
CA ASN A 295 -3.42 -8.29 -7.19
C ASN A 295 -3.54 -7.51 -8.52
N ASN A 296 -4.65 -6.84 -8.76
CA ASN A 296 -4.89 -6.11 -10.00
C ASN A 296 -3.94 -4.92 -10.14
N SER A 297 -3.46 -4.67 -11.36
CA SER A 297 -2.73 -3.46 -11.68
C SER A 297 -3.64 -2.25 -11.58
N VAL A 298 -3.14 -1.18 -10.97
CA VAL A 298 -3.89 0.06 -10.72
C VAL A 298 -3.31 1.18 -11.55
N PHE A 299 -4.20 1.86 -12.27
CA PHE A 299 -3.92 3.04 -13.08
C PHE A 299 -4.90 4.16 -12.72
N TYR A 300 -4.75 5.34 -13.33
CA TYR A 300 -5.78 6.35 -13.38
C TYR A 300 -5.98 6.83 -14.82
N TYR A 301 -7.11 7.48 -15.08
CA TYR A 301 -7.40 8.02 -16.41
C TYR A 301 -7.75 9.50 -16.30
N SER A 302 -7.21 10.31 -17.19
CA SER A 302 -7.69 11.67 -17.45
C SER A 302 -7.71 11.91 -18.95
N ASN A 303 -8.66 12.74 -19.42
CA ASN A 303 -8.64 13.20 -20.82
C ASN A 303 -7.48 14.19 -21.05
N ASP A 304 -7.13 14.45 -22.30
CA ASP A 304 -5.95 15.25 -22.66
C ASP A 304 -6.04 16.71 -22.18
N ASP A 305 -7.24 17.26 -22.13
CA ASP A 305 -7.53 18.62 -21.64
C ASP A 305 -7.65 18.68 -20.10
N SER A 306 -7.47 17.55 -19.42
CA SER A 306 -7.57 17.44 -17.95
C SER A 306 -8.91 17.97 -17.37
N THR A 307 -9.96 18.04 -18.19
CA THR A 307 -11.31 18.44 -17.76
C THR A 307 -12.07 17.34 -17.04
N PHE A 308 -11.59 16.09 -17.17
CA PHE A 308 -12.09 14.90 -16.49
C PHE A 308 -10.93 14.05 -16.00
N GLU A 309 -11.00 13.63 -14.76
CA GLU A 309 -10.10 12.66 -14.14
C GLU A 309 -10.93 11.59 -13.44
N LEU A 310 -10.53 10.34 -13.61
CA LEU A 310 -11.00 9.17 -12.88
C LEU A 310 -9.92 8.78 -11.87
N ASP A 311 -10.29 8.63 -10.61
CA ASP A 311 -9.34 8.45 -9.53
C ASP A 311 -8.51 7.16 -9.68
N PHE A 312 -9.18 6.02 -9.95
CA PHE A 312 -8.51 4.75 -10.21
C PHE A 312 -9.19 3.96 -11.34
N LEU A 313 -8.38 3.16 -12.02
CA LEU A 313 -8.79 2.23 -13.06
C LEU A 313 -8.05 0.91 -12.83
N LEU A 314 -8.79 -0.15 -12.50
CA LEU A 314 -8.20 -1.47 -12.26
C LEU A 314 -8.18 -2.27 -13.55
N ASP A 315 -7.08 -2.99 -13.79
CA ASP A 315 -6.96 -3.97 -14.87
C ASP A 315 -7.45 -5.33 -14.35
N SER A 316 -8.73 -5.64 -14.57
CA SER A 316 -9.32 -6.90 -14.12
C SER A 316 -9.52 -7.87 -15.28
N GLU A 317 -9.68 -9.15 -14.99
CA GLU A 317 -9.94 -10.22 -15.98
C GLU A 317 -11.17 -9.93 -16.85
N ASN A 318 -12.17 -9.26 -16.28
CA ASN A 318 -13.41 -8.90 -16.97
C ASN A 318 -13.37 -7.52 -17.64
N GLY A 319 -12.18 -6.93 -17.77
CA GLY A 319 -11.93 -5.61 -18.34
C GLY A 319 -11.74 -4.51 -17.30
N PRO A 320 -11.48 -3.27 -17.76
CA PRO A 320 -11.18 -2.15 -16.88
C PRO A 320 -12.33 -1.81 -15.93
N VAL A 321 -12.05 -1.75 -14.63
CA VAL A 321 -13.01 -1.33 -13.60
C VAL A 321 -12.69 0.09 -13.14
N PRO A 322 -13.47 1.09 -13.56
CA PRO A 322 -13.33 2.47 -13.10
C PRO A 322 -13.83 2.64 -11.67
N ILE A 323 -13.03 3.35 -10.85
CA ILE A 323 -13.37 3.67 -9.48
C ILE A 323 -13.31 5.18 -9.28
N GLU A 324 -14.44 5.76 -8.90
CA GLU A 324 -14.58 7.16 -8.51
C GLU A 324 -14.65 7.25 -6.98
N VAL A 325 -13.79 8.05 -6.38
CA VAL A 325 -13.68 8.20 -4.92
C VAL A 325 -14.34 9.50 -4.46
N LYS A 326 -15.23 9.43 -3.49
CA LYS A 326 -15.87 10.59 -2.87
C LYS A 326 -15.69 10.56 -1.37
N ALA A 327 -15.08 11.59 -0.82
CA ALA A 327 -14.86 11.72 0.62
C ALA A 327 -16.13 12.04 1.44
N GLN A 328 -17.24 12.33 0.77
CA GLN A 328 -18.53 12.75 1.36
C GLN A 328 -19.71 12.02 0.70
N GLU A 329 -20.91 12.24 1.26
CA GLU A 329 -22.17 11.68 0.72
C GLU A 329 -22.66 12.36 -0.57
N ASN A 330 -21.98 13.42 -1.06
CA ASN A 330 -22.41 14.10 -2.27
C ASN A 330 -22.18 13.19 -3.49
N LEU A 331 -23.27 12.69 -4.03
CA LEU A 331 -23.30 11.67 -5.08
C LEU A 331 -23.30 12.26 -6.51
N ARG A 332 -23.07 13.56 -6.68
CA ARG A 332 -22.98 14.16 -8.02
C ARG A 332 -21.72 13.64 -8.72
N ALA A 333 -21.91 12.85 -9.76
CA ALA A 333 -20.84 12.22 -10.55
C ALA A 333 -21.12 12.32 -12.06
N LYS A 334 -21.47 13.53 -12.54
CA LYS A 334 -21.80 13.76 -13.96
C LYS A 334 -20.66 13.32 -14.88
N SER A 335 -19.44 13.65 -14.52
CA SER A 335 -18.25 13.29 -15.29
C SER A 335 -18.04 11.77 -15.31
N PHE A 336 -18.20 11.10 -14.17
CA PHE A 336 -18.10 9.65 -14.07
C PHE A 336 -19.19 8.94 -14.89
N LYS A 337 -20.42 9.46 -14.86
CA LYS A 337 -21.52 8.96 -15.69
C LYS A 337 -21.21 9.07 -17.17
N ASN A 338 -20.73 10.24 -17.62
CA ASN A 338 -20.31 10.45 -19.01
C ASN A 338 -19.20 9.47 -19.43
N TYR A 339 -18.25 9.18 -18.54
CA TYR A 339 -17.23 8.17 -18.78
C TYR A 339 -17.86 6.78 -19.00
N CYS A 340 -18.75 6.37 -18.10
CA CYS A 340 -19.41 5.06 -18.18
C CYS A 340 -20.29 4.94 -19.44
N GLU A 341 -20.99 6.00 -19.85
CA GLU A 341 -21.77 6.03 -21.09
C GLU A 341 -20.89 5.90 -22.34
N LYS A 342 -19.71 6.55 -22.32
CA LYS A 342 -18.75 6.52 -23.44
C LYS A 342 -18.04 5.18 -23.58
N PHE A 343 -17.52 4.63 -22.48
CA PHE A 343 -16.64 3.46 -22.50
C PHE A 343 -17.35 2.14 -22.14
N LYS A 344 -18.56 2.21 -21.57
CA LYS A 344 -19.43 1.08 -21.23
C LYS A 344 -18.72 -0.04 -20.46
N PRO A 345 -18.07 0.27 -19.32
CA PRO A 345 -17.41 -0.75 -18.52
C PRO A 345 -18.44 -1.77 -18.00
N THR A 346 -18.03 -3.04 -17.87
CA THR A 346 -18.89 -4.11 -17.33
C THR A 346 -19.26 -3.84 -15.88
N VAL A 347 -18.31 -3.29 -15.11
CA VAL A 347 -18.47 -2.89 -13.72
C VAL A 347 -17.94 -1.47 -13.57
N ALA A 348 -18.69 -0.61 -12.90
CA ALA A 348 -18.24 0.73 -12.50
C ALA A 348 -18.55 0.94 -11.02
N ILE A 349 -17.57 1.42 -10.26
CA ILE A 349 -17.65 1.59 -8.82
C ILE A 349 -17.49 3.06 -8.46
N ARG A 350 -18.41 3.58 -7.67
CA ARG A 350 -18.18 4.78 -6.88
C ARG A 350 -18.07 4.36 -5.42
N THR A 351 -17.08 4.87 -4.72
CA THR A 351 -16.98 4.68 -3.27
C THR A 351 -17.14 5.99 -2.55
N SER A 352 -17.92 5.98 -1.46
CA SER A 352 -18.25 7.17 -0.70
C SER A 352 -18.70 6.83 0.73
N THR A 353 -18.96 7.83 1.57
CA THR A 353 -19.57 7.60 2.91
C THR A 353 -21.07 7.35 2.85
N ALA A 354 -21.70 7.36 1.67
CA ALA A 354 -23.10 6.97 1.49
C ALA A 354 -23.25 5.43 1.52
N ASP A 355 -24.47 4.99 1.81
CA ASP A 355 -24.83 3.58 1.89
C ASP A 355 -24.67 2.86 0.55
N TYR A 356 -24.63 1.53 0.59
CA TYR A 356 -24.62 0.71 -0.61
C TYR A 356 -25.84 1.03 -1.49
N ARG A 357 -25.57 1.19 -2.79
CA ARG A 357 -26.61 1.40 -3.79
C ARG A 357 -26.17 0.86 -5.12
N GLU A 358 -27.04 0.12 -5.78
CA GLU A 358 -26.85 -0.35 -7.14
C GLU A 358 -27.72 0.43 -8.12
N GLU A 359 -27.10 1.05 -9.10
CA GLU A 359 -27.76 1.73 -10.22
C GLU A 359 -27.49 0.94 -11.51
N SER A 360 -28.26 1.19 -12.55
CA SER A 360 -28.13 0.46 -13.83
C SER A 360 -26.75 0.60 -14.51
N TRP A 361 -25.94 1.57 -14.11
CA TRP A 361 -24.68 1.91 -14.73
C TRP A 361 -23.48 1.89 -13.75
N MET A 362 -23.71 1.80 -12.44
CA MET A 362 -22.65 1.75 -11.43
C MET A 362 -23.16 1.22 -10.07
N LYS A 363 -22.23 0.81 -9.22
CA LYS A 363 -22.48 0.49 -7.82
C LYS A 363 -21.83 1.55 -6.93
N ASN A 364 -22.56 2.08 -5.92
CA ASN A 364 -21.96 2.83 -4.85
C ASN A 364 -21.61 1.85 -3.73
N ILE A 365 -20.32 1.66 -3.49
CA ILE A 365 -19.80 0.84 -2.39
C ILE A 365 -19.47 1.77 -1.23
N PRO A 366 -19.95 1.51 0.00
CA PRO A 366 -19.51 2.27 1.16
C PRO A 366 -18.00 2.28 1.28
N LEU A 367 -17.43 3.43 1.64
CA LEU A 367 -15.98 3.63 1.67
C LEU A 367 -15.27 2.60 2.53
N TYR A 368 -15.85 2.24 3.67
CA TYR A 368 -15.34 1.23 4.60
C TYR A 368 -15.43 -0.22 4.07
N ALA A 369 -16.07 -0.44 2.91
CA ALA A 369 -16.25 -1.75 2.31
C ALA A 369 -15.49 -1.91 0.99
N ILE A 370 -14.73 -0.88 0.55
CA ILE A 370 -14.12 -0.86 -0.78
C ILE A 370 -13.11 -2.00 -0.97
N GLY A 371 -12.30 -2.32 0.04
CA GLY A 371 -11.32 -3.40 -0.03
C GLY A 371 -11.98 -4.74 -0.40
N LYS A 372 -13.04 -5.10 0.30
CA LYS A 372 -13.77 -6.37 0.06
C LYS A 372 -14.59 -6.38 -1.22
N ALA A 373 -14.97 -5.23 -1.75
CA ALA A 373 -15.67 -5.17 -3.02
C ALA A 373 -14.77 -5.51 -4.22
N LEU A 374 -13.45 -5.46 -4.02
CA LEU A 374 -12.42 -5.63 -5.05
C LEU A 374 -11.62 -6.94 -4.92
N SER A 375 -11.80 -7.66 -3.82
CA SER A 375 -11.19 -8.98 -3.55
C SER A 375 -11.87 -10.12 -4.33
#